data_6ae5a1f78611084662dea9ead3ceaee4
#
_entry.id   6ae5a1f78611084662dea9ead3ceaee4
#
_cell.length_a   1.000
_cell.length_b   1.000
_cell.length_c   1.000
_cell.angle_alpha   90.00
_cell.angle_beta   90.00
_cell.angle_gamma   90.00
#
_symmetry.space_group_name_H-M   'P 1'
#
loop_
_entity.id
_entity.type
_entity.pdbx_description
1 polymer ?
#
loop_
_entity_poly.entity_id
_entity_poly.type
_entity_poly.pdbx_seq_one_letter_code
_entity_poly.pdbx_strand_id
1 'polypeptide(L)'
;MANLEEMDEQQAHRFLTDLYSRHIPEEEYNVRHPEYYVMEMPQSGERFRGRENMRAFQEAHPTPPSSLQVRRVLLKEGLWVVEGVIDYGDGRIFNFVVISELRDGKMWRDRWYFAEPFEAPQWRAKWVERMEA
;
A
#
# COMPACT_ATOMS: atom_id res chain seq x y z
N MET A 1 -11.02 16.34 8.69
CA MET A 1 -10.38 15.20 8.02
C MET A 1 -10.61 15.28 6.51
N ALA A 2 -9.61 14.91 5.73
CA ALA A 2 -9.72 14.96 4.28
C ALA A 2 -10.70 13.90 3.77
N ASN A 3 -11.50 14.28 2.77
CA ASN A 3 -12.35 13.33 2.05
C ASN A 3 -11.54 12.77 0.87
N LEU A 4 -11.16 11.50 0.95
CA LEU A 4 -10.30 10.89 -0.05
C LEU A 4 -10.94 10.83 -1.43
N GLU A 5 -12.27 10.72 -1.48
CA GLU A 5 -12.98 10.66 -2.76
C GLU A 5 -12.94 11.96 -3.56
N GLU A 6 -12.58 13.07 -2.92
CA GLU A 6 -12.47 14.38 -3.56
C GLU A 6 -11.07 14.70 -4.05
N MET A 7 -10.09 13.85 -3.78
CA MET A 7 -8.71 14.08 -4.21
C MET A 7 -8.48 13.71 -5.67
N ASP A 8 -7.66 14.49 -6.36
CA ASP A 8 -7.11 14.10 -7.65
C ASP A 8 -5.85 13.22 -7.46
N GLU A 9 -5.28 12.73 -8.55
CA GLU A 9 -4.11 11.84 -8.49
C GLU A 9 -2.93 12.49 -7.79
N GLN A 10 -2.66 13.75 -8.07
CA GLN A 10 -1.53 14.45 -7.46
C GLN A 10 -1.75 14.66 -5.96
N GLN A 11 -2.96 15.02 -5.56
CA GLN A 11 -3.31 15.18 -4.14
C GLN A 11 -3.23 13.83 -3.41
N ALA A 12 -3.74 12.76 -4.03
CA ALA A 12 -3.66 11.42 -3.46
C ALA A 12 -2.22 10.97 -3.28
N HIS A 13 -1.36 11.22 -4.27
CA HIS A 13 0.06 10.89 -4.20
C HIS A 13 0.73 11.60 -3.02
N ARG A 14 0.52 12.89 -2.87
CA ARG A 14 1.08 13.66 -1.76
C ARG A 14 0.54 13.19 -0.42
N PHE A 15 -0.75 12.94 -0.34
CA PHE A 15 -1.40 12.45 0.88
C PHE A 15 -0.80 11.12 1.34
N LEU A 16 -0.69 10.16 0.44
CA LEU A 16 -0.14 8.84 0.78
C LEU A 16 1.34 8.90 1.10
N THR A 17 2.11 9.70 0.38
CA THR A 17 3.54 9.88 0.66
C THR A 17 3.74 10.42 2.07
N ASP A 18 2.97 11.41 2.47
CA ASP A 18 3.03 11.97 3.81
C ASP A 18 2.59 10.95 4.86
N LEU A 19 1.45 10.31 4.65
CA LEU A 19 0.90 9.33 5.58
C LEU A 19 1.88 8.20 5.86
N TYR A 20 2.42 7.59 4.79
CA TYR A 20 3.31 6.44 4.90
C TYR A 20 4.69 6.83 5.44
N SER A 21 5.18 8.03 5.16
CA SER A 21 6.48 8.47 5.67
C SER A 21 6.48 8.66 7.18
N ARG A 22 5.33 9.00 7.75
CA ARG A 22 5.23 9.25 9.20
C ARG A 22 5.00 7.99 10.02
N HIS A 23 4.44 6.93 9.44
CA HIS A 23 4.19 5.63 10.10
C HIS A 23 3.48 5.78 11.45
N ILE A 24 2.43 6.60 11.51
CA ILE A 24 1.66 6.78 12.73
C ILE A 24 0.40 5.92 12.64
N PRO A 25 0.31 4.84 13.43
CA PRO A 25 -0.83 3.91 13.33
C PRO A 25 -2.18 4.56 13.53
N GLU A 26 -2.28 5.56 14.40
CA GLU A 26 -3.53 6.28 14.63
C GLU A 26 -4.00 7.04 13.40
N GLU A 27 -3.06 7.68 12.68
CA GLU A 27 -3.40 8.41 11.46
C GLU A 27 -3.86 7.46 10.36
N GLU A 28 -3.18 6.34 10.21
CA GLU A 28 -3.58 5.31 9.25
C GLU A 28 -4.92 4.69 9.62
N TYR A 29 -5.15 4.49 10.92
CA TYR A 29 -6.43 4.03 11.42
C TYR A 29 -7.57 4.96 11.02
N ASN A 30 -7.34 6.27 11.15
CA ASN A 30 -8.38 7.28 10.89
C ASN A 30 -8.76 7.41 9.42
N VAL A 31 -7.93 6.98 8.47
CA VAL A 31 -8.29 7.01 7.05
C VAL A 31 -9.01 5.75 6.59
N ARG A 32 -9.12 4.75 7.47
CA ARG A 32 -9.84 3.51 7.20
C ARG A 32 -11.28 3.61 7.68
N HIS A 33 -12.17 3.00 6.94
CA HIS A 33 -13.60 3.07 7.24
C HIS A 33 -13.92 2.44 8.60
N PRO A 34 -14.67 3.13 9.48
CA PRO A 34 -14.93 2.63 10.85
C PRO A 34 -15.78 1.37 10.92
N GLU A 35 -16.65 1.13 9.91
CA GLU A 35 -17.57 0.01 9.93
C GLU A 35 -17.22 -1.11 8.96
N TYR A 36 -16.64 -0.77 7.79
CA TYR A 36 -16.53 -1.72 6.70
C TYR A 36 -15.10 -2.06 6.29
N TYR A 37 -14.09 -1.55 7.00
CA TYR A 37 -12.71 -1.75 6.56
C TYR A 37 -12.32 -3.22 6.48
N VAL A 38 -11.70 -3.60 5.37
CA VAL A 38 -11.08 -4.91 5.19
C VAL A 38 -9.81 -4.73 4.37
N MET A 39 -8.75 -5.43 4.78
CA MET A 39 -7.50 -5.48 4.03
C MET A 39 -7.25 -6.91 3.63
N GLU A 40 -7.13 -7.15 2.33
CA GLU A 40 -6.97 -8.47 1.77
C GLU A 40 -5.56 -8.66 1.21
N MET A 41 -4.99 -9.83 1.43
CA MET A 41 -3.68 -10.22 0.90
C MET A 41 -3.84 -11.51 0.10
N PRO A 42 -4.13 -11.41 -1.21
CA PRO A 42 -4.40 -12.61 -2.02
C PRO A 42 -3.25 -13.61 -2.06
N GLN A 43 -2.01 -13.14 -1.94
CA GLN A 43 -0.85 -14.03 -2.03
C GLN A 43 -0.77 -15.02 -0.88
N SER A 44 -1.18 -14.65 0.33
CA SER A 44 -1.25 -15.57 1.47
C SER A 44 -2.65 -16.12 1.71
N GLY A 45 -3.66 -15.51 1.08
CA GLY A 45 -5.06 -15.86 1.31
C GLY A 45 -5.63 -15.33 2.61
N GLU A 46 -4.98 -14.36 3.22
CA GLU A 46 -5.37 -13.79 4.50
C GLU A 46 -6.16 -12.49 4.34
N ARG A 47 -6.93 -12.16 5.36
CA ARG A 47 -7.71 -10.94 5.42
C ARG A 47 -7.70 -10.38 6.84
N PHE A 48 -7.49 -9.07 6.95
CA PHE A 48 -7.75 -8.35 8.19
C PHE A 48 -9.15 -7.76 8.09
N ARG A 49 -10.01 -8.11 9.03
CA ARG A 49 -11.36 -7.56 9.08
C ARG A 49 -11.43 -6.52 10.20
N GLY A 50 -11.78 -5.28 9.81
CA GLY A 50 -11.90 -4.17 10.75
C GLY A 50 -10.59 -3.41 10.92
N ARG A 51 -10.72 -2.09 11.06
CA ARG A 51 -9.54 -1.22 11.23
C ARG A 51 -8.86 -1.41 12.58
N GLU A 52 -9.58 -1.90 13.58
CA GLU A 52 -9.02 -2.21 14.89
C GLU A 52 -8.01 -3.36 14.81
N ASN A 53 -8.35 -4.42 14.09
CA ASN A 53 -7.43 -5.53 13.86
C ASN A 53 -6.18 -5.10 13.10
N MET A 54 -6.35 -4.24 12.10
CA MET A 54 -5.23 -3.73 11.33
C MET A 54 -4.30 -2.89 12.19
N ARG A 55 -4.85 -2.04 13.04
CA ARG A 55 -4.05 -1.25 13.99
C ARG A 55 -3.29 -2.13 14.96
N ALA A 56 -3.96 -3.12 15.53
CA ALA A 56 -3.33 -4.06 16.47
C ALA A 56 -2.18 -4.81 15.81
N PHE A 57 -2.36 -5.24 14.56
CA PHE A 57 -1.31 -5.88 13.78
C PHE A 57 -0.12 -4.93 13.58
N GLN A 58 -0.35 -3.69 13.20
CA GLN A 58 0.72 -2.73 12.98
C GLN A 58 1.51 -2.45 14.26
N GLU A 59 0.82 -2.35 15.39
CA GLU A 59 1.47 -2.12 16.68
C GLU A 59 2.27 -3.34 17.16
N ALA A 60 1.84 -4.54 16.77
CA ALA A 60 2.49 -5.78 17.17
C ALA A 60 3.58 -6.25 16.18
N HIS A 61 3.73 -5.59 15.05
CA HIS A 61 4.65 -6.03 14.00
C HIS A 61 6.09 -6.06 14.52
N PRO A 62 6.76 -7.23 14.49
CA PRO A 62 8.10 -7.37 15.06
C PRO A 62 9.17 -6.62 14.27
N THR A 63 8.97 -6.47 12.97
CA THR A 63 9.92 -5.80 12.07
C THR A 63 9.16 -4.89 11.12
N PRO A 64 8.66 -3.74 11.62
CA PRO A 64 7.92 -2.82 10.75
C PRO A 64 8.81 -2.27 9.64
N PRO A 65 8.23 -1.88 8.50
CA PRO A 65 9.01 -1.30 7.42
C PRO A 65 9.75 -0.04 7.87
N SER A 66 10.99 0.15 7.39
CA SER A 66 11.74 1.37 7.66
C SER A 66 11.31 2.51 6.75
N SER A 67 10.86 2.19 5.53
CA SER A 67 10.30 3.17 4.61
C SER A 67 9.31 2.55 3.65
N LEU A 68 8.36 3.37 3.20
CA LEU A 68 7.39 2.98 2.19
C LEU A 68 7.28 4.15 1.22
N GLN A 69 7.70 3.91 -0.02
CA GLN A 69 7.73 4.94 -1.05
C GLN A 69 6.60 4.73 -2.05
N VAL A 70 5.74 5.72 -2.19
CA VAL A 70 4.70 5.73 -3.22
C VAL A 70 5.35 6.22 -4.52
N ARG A 71 5.26 5.42 -5.57
CA ARG A 71 5.80 5.76 -6.89
C ARG A 71 4.75 6.28 -7.83
N ARG A 72 3.56 5.69 -7.80
CA ARG A 72 2.50 6.04 -8.72
C ARG A 72 1.13 5.84 -8.09
N VAL A 73 0.23 6.78 -8.36
CA VAL A 73 -1.18 6.65 -8.00
C VAL A 73 -2.00 6.83 -9.26
N LEU A 74 -2.84 5.86 -9.56
CA LEU A 74 -3.85 5.94 -10.60
C LEU A 74 -5.20 6.04 -9.92
N LEU A 75 -6.04 6.92 -10.44
CA LEU A 75 -7.31 7.23 -9.79
C LEU A 75 -8.45 7.06 -10.78
N LYS A 76 -9.49 6.39 -10.31
CA LYS A 76 -10.79 6.34 -10.95
C LYS A 76 -11.80 6.58 -9.85
N GLU A 77 -12.97 7.09 -10.17
CA GLU A 77 -13.98 7.41 -9.17
C GLU A 77 -14.17 6.28 -8.16
N GLY A 78 -13.91 6.58 -6.89
CA GLY A 78 -14.03 5.61 -5.82
C GLY A 78 -12.95 4.53 -5.76
N LEU A 79 -11.90 4.66 -6.58
CA LEU A 79 -10.85 3.63 -6.67
C LEU A 79 -9.47 4.26 -6.84
N TRP A 80 -8.52 3.84 -5.99
CA TRP A 80 -7.12 4.19 -6.14
C TRP A 80 -6.30 2.93 -6.42
N VAL A 81 -5.39 3.00 -7.38
CA VAL A 81 -4.37 1.97 -7.60
C VAL A 81 -3.02 2.61 -7.30
N VAL A 82 -2.29 2.05 -6.35
CA VAL A 82 -1.04 2.62 -5.86
C VAL A 82 0.09 1.64 -6.07
N GLU A 83 1.17 2.10 -6.70
CA GLU A 83 2.40 1.33 -6.83
C GLU A 83 3.49 1.96 -5.97
N GLY A 84 4.31 1.12 -5.36
CA GLY A 84 5.40 1.62 -4.56
C GLY A 84 6.39 0.56 -4.16
N VAL A 85 7.25 0.92 -3.21
CA VAL A 85 8.31 0.07 -2.70
C VAL A 85 8.32 0.12 -1.19
N ILE A 86 8.44 -1.05 -0.57
CA ILE A 86 8.59 -1.18 0.88
C ILE A 86 10.02 -1.62 1.15
N ASP A 87 10.72 -0.88 2.00
CA ASP A 87 12.06 -1.22 2.45
C ASP A 87 12.00 -1.52 3.95
N TYR A 88 12.41 -2.73 4.35
CA TYR A 88 12.42 -3.14 5.75
C TYR A 88 13.72 -2.78 6.47
N GLY A 89 14.72 -2.25 5.75
CA GLY A 89 15.97 -1.80 6.37
C GLY A 89 16.96 -2.93 6.67
N ASP A 90 16.59 -4.17 6.40
CA ASP A 90 17.39 -5.38 6.66
C ASP A 90 17.80 -6.10 5.35
N GLY A 91 17.73 -5.41 4.23
CA GLY A 91 18.00 -5.95 2.91
C GLY A 91 16.77 -6.48 2.19
N ARG A 92 15.62 -6.57 2.86
CA ARG A 92 14.37 -6.99 2.21
C ARG A 92 13.68 -5.80 1.60
N ILE A 93 13.48 -5.86 0.29
CA ILE A 93 12.79 -4.83 -0.48
C ILE A 93 11.68 -5.50 -1.26
N PHE A 94 10.47 -4.95 -1.18
CA PHE A 94 9.32 -5.48 -1.91
C PHE A 94 8.72 -4.39 -2.77
N ASN A 95 8.34 -4.76 -3.98
CA ASN A 95 7.43 -3.93 -4.76
C ASN A 95 6.02 -4.22 -4.28
N PHE A 96 5.17 -3.21 -4.24
CA PHE A 96 3.79 -3.43 -3.87
C PHE A 96 2.84 -2.73 -4.84
N VAL A 97 1.66 -3.32 -4.95
CA VAL A 97 0.50 -2.69 -5.57
C VAL A 97 -0.64 -2.83 -4.59
N VAL A 98 -1.31 -1.74 -4.31
CA VAL A 98 -2.55 -1.80 -3.53
C VAL A 98 -3.69 -1.21 -4.36
N ILE A 99 -4.81 -1.92 -4.33
CA ILE A 99 -6.06 -1.45 -4.91
C ILE A 99 -6.95 -1.05 -3.75
N SER A 100 -7.22 0.25 -3.62
CA SER A 100 -8.02 0.79 -2.53
C SER A 100 -9.36 1.25 -3.05
N GLU A 101 -10.42 0.71 -2.49
CA GLU A 101 -11.79 1.15 -2.77
C GLU A 101 -12.21 2.13 -1.69
N LEU A 102 -12.79 3.25 -2.11
CA LEU A 102 -13.18 4.33 -1.21
C LEU A 102 -14.68 4.35 -1.01
N ARG A 103 -15.08 4.68 0.22
CA ARG A 103 -16.48 4.82 0.61
C ARG A 103 -16.58 5.79 1.77
N ASP A 104 -17.52 6.71 1.71
CA ASP A 104 -17.72 7.72 2.75
C ASP A 104 -16.44 8.53 3.04
N GLY A 105 -15.67 8.82 2.00
CA GLY A 105 -14.44 9.59 2.11
C GLY A 105 -13.25 8.84 2.68
N LYS A 106 -13.36 7.52 2.89
CA LYS A 106 -12.35 6.69 3.56
C LYS A 106 -12.09 5.42 2.77
N MET A 107 -10.98 4.75 3.10
CA MET A 107 -10.67 3.44 2.56
C MET A 107 -11.54 2.40 3.25
N TRP A 108 -12.30 1.61 2.48
CA TRP A 108 -13.08 0.54 3.07
C TRP A 108 -12.58 -0.83 2.67
N ARG A 109 -11.93 -0.97 1.51
CA ARG A 109 -11.38 -2.24 1.06
C ARG A 109 -10.05 -2.00 0.38
N ASP A 110 -8.98 -2.55 0.97
CA ASP A 110 -7.64 -2.54 0.42
C ASP A 110 -7.24 -3.95 0.01
N ARG A 111 -6.71 -4.08 -1.20
CA ARG A 111 -6.17 -5.36 -1.65
C ARG A 111 -4.70 -5.16 -1.98
N TRP A 112 -3.83 -5.79 -1.21
CA TRP A 112 -2.39 -5.62 -1.30
C TRP A 112 -1.72 -6.80 -1.99
N TYR A 113 -0.84 -6.48 -2.93
CA TYR A 113 0.04 -7.44 -3.58
C TYR A 113 1.48 -7.04 -3.28
N PHE A 114 2.27 -8.01 -2.81
CA PHE A 114 3.67 -7.82 -2.46
C PHE A 114 4.51 -8.68 -3.39
N ALA A 115 5.53 -8.10 -4.01
CA ALA A 115 6.38 -8.82 -4.93
C ALA A 115 7.83 -8.68 -4.49
N GLU A 116 8.44 -9.80 -4.10
CA GLU A 116 9.85 -9.85 -3.79
C GLU A 116 10.66 -9.85 -5.10
N PRO A 117 11.71 -9.03 -5.22
CA PRO A 117 12.58 -9.07 -6.40
C PRO A 117 13.17 -10.46 -6.58
N PHE A 118 13.33 -10.87 -7.83
CA PHE A 118 13.97 -12.14 -8.16
C PHE A 118 14.98 -11.94 -9.27
N GLU A 119 15.92 -12.89 -9.39
CA GLU A 119 16.94 -12.84 -10.40
C GLU A 119 16.33 -13.16 -11.78
N ALA A 120 16.64 -12.33 -12.76
CA ALA A 120 16.11 -12.51 -14.12
C ALA A 120 16.62 -13.81 -14.72
N PRO A 121 15.74 -14.64 -15.32
CA PRO A 121 16.16 -15.88 -15.97
C PRO A 121 17.09 -15.62 -17.16
N GLN A 122 18.16 -16.42 -17.26
CA GLN A 122 19.18 -16.27 -18.30
C GLN A 122 18.63 -16.48 -19.71
N TRP A 123 17.66 -17.37 -19.87
CA TRP A 123 17.18 -17.76 -21.21
C TRP A 123 16.56 -16.61 -22.01
N ARG A 124 16.10 -15.55 -21.36
CA ARG A 124 15.47 -14.40 -22.02
C ARG A 124 16.38 -13.18 -22.15
N ALA A 125 17.64 -13.30 -21.72
CA ALA A 125 18.57 -12.16 -21.61
C ALA A 125 18.76 -11.37 -22.91
N LYS A 126 18.74 -12.01 -24.06
CA LYS A 126 18.99 -11.32 -25.33
C LYS A 126 17.82 -10.47 -25.83
N TRP A 127 16.65 -10.60 -25.21
CA TRP A 127 15.47 -9.82 -25.62
C TRP A 127 15.06 -8.75 -24.62
N VAL A 128 15.74 -8.66 -23.50
CA VAL A 128 15.39 -7.73 -22.44
C VAL A 128 16.58 -6.83 -22.12
N GLU A 129 16.28 -5.69 -21.51
CA GLU A 129 17.29 -4.81 -20.94
C GLU A 129 16.94 -4.51 -19.49
N ARG A 130 17.92 -4.06 -18.72
CA ARG A 130 17.68 -3.70 -17.33
C ARG A 130 16.90 -2.40 -17.26
N MET A 131 15.86 -2.38 -16.44
CA MET A 131 15.14 -1.15 -16.13
C MET A 131 16.03 -0.25 -15.28
N GLU A 132 15.97 1.03 -15.55
CA GLU A 132 16.58 2.03 -14.66
C GLU A 132 15.71 2.18 -13.41
N ALA A 133 16.37 2.42 -12.29
CA ALA A 133 15.68 2.55 -11.03
C ALA A 133 14.80 3.82 -10.97
#